data_be51419883d6f937bc136806c85b2356
#
_entry.id   be51419883d6f937bc136806c85b2356
#
_cell.length_a   1.000
_cell.length_b   1.000
_cell.length_c   1.000
_cell.angle_alpha   90.00
_cell.angle_beta   90.00
_cell.angle_gamma   90.00
#
_symmetry.space_group_name_H-M   'P 1'
#
loop_
_entity.id
_entity.type
_entity.pdbx_description
1 polymer ?
#
loop_
_entity_poly.entity_id
_entity_poly.type
_entity_poly.pdbx_seq_one_letter_code
_entity_poly.pdbx_strand_id
1 'polypeptide(L)'
;DYKVTGVQTCALPIYDKMRPFRNGAGSYDLIMPKFEKAAESRNQTNYYVRGTFTHNNLDFSEDVLDLADRGFKQISVEPVVADDTEDYALRPEDLPQIYEEYDKLAVEMIKREKEGRGFNFFHYMIDLEGGPCVYKRLSGCGCGTEYLAVTPWGDFYPCHQFVGQEEYIMGNVFEGIKADRKSVV
;
A
#
# COMPACT_ATOMS: atom_id res chain seq x y z
N ASP A 1 17.88 2.51 8.73
CA ASP A 1 16.91 3.48 8.22
C ASP A 1 15.65 2.73 7.83
N TYR A 2 14.73 2.58 8.79
CA TYR A 2 13.46 1.93 8.52
C TYR A 2 12.54 2.93 7.81
N LYS A 3 12.28 2.69 6.53
CA LYS A 3 11.15 3.32 5.86
C LYS A 3 9.89 2.83 6.58
N VAL A 4 9.20 3.70 7.28
CA VAL A 4 7.87 3.38 7.79
C VAL A 4 6.96 3.26 6.56
N THR A 5 6.80 2.03 6.11
CA THR A 5 5.94 1.72 4.99
C THR A 5 4.50 1.71 5.47
N GLY A 6 3.75 2.64 4.94
CA GLY A 6 2.35 2.44 4.67
C GLY A 6 1.38 2.45 5.83
N VAL A 7 0.74 3.57 5.96
CA VAL A 7 -0.60 3.58 6.53
C VAL A 7 -1.58 3.47 5.38
N GLN A 8 -2.41 2.43 5.40
CA GLN A 8 -3.44 2.24 4.37
C GLN A 8 -4.59 3.22 4.63
N THR A 9 -4.82 4.09 3.66
CA THR A 9 -5.99 4.96 3.61
C THR A 9 -6.65 4.80 2.23
N CYS A 10 -7.97 4.72 2.20
CA CYS A 10 -8.79 4.92 1.00
C CYS A 10 -9.66 6.14 1.30
N ALA A 11 -10.33 6.73 0.29
CA ALA A 11 -11.25 7.85 0.54
C ALA A 11 -12.29 7.54 1.62
N LEU A 12 -12.79 8.59 2.24
CA LEU A 12 -13.63 8.58 3.44
C LEU A 12 -14.68 7.45 3.53
N PRO A 13 -15.58 7.26 2.52
CA PRO A 13 -16.65 6.29 2.66
C PRO A 13 -16.17 4.83 2.69
N ILE A 14 -15.14 4.51 1.90
CA ILE A 14 -14.62 3.14 1.78
C ILE A 14 -13.73 2.79 2.94
N TYR A 15 -12.89 3.72 3.39
CA TYR A 15 -12.05 3.49 4.56
C TYR A 15 -12.90 3.11 5.79
N ASP A 16 -13.93 3.88 6.07
CA ASP A 16 -14.81 3.65 7.22
C ASP A 16 -15.63 2.37 7.08
N LYS A 17 -16.04 2.01 5.87
CA LYS A 17 -16.70 0.73 5.59
C LYS A 17 -15.78 -0.47 5.85
N MET A 18 -14.52 -0.38 5.42
CA MET A 18 -13.55 -1.47 5.54
C MET A 18 -12.88 -1.54 6.92
N ARG A 19 -12.88 -0.43 7.68
CA ARG A 19 -12.21 -0.31 8.98
C ARG A 19 -13.05 0.44 10.01
N PRO A 20 -14.27 -0.01 10.27
CA PRO A 20 -15.09 0.58 11.31
C PRO A 20 -14.52 0.27 12.70
N PHE A 21 -14.80 1.11 13.67
CA PHE A 21 -14.66 0.74 15.06
C PHE A 21 -15.60 -0.41 15.43
N ARG A 22 -15.34 -1.06 16.57
CA ARG A 22 -16.22 -2.12 17.09
C ARG A 22 -17.68 -1.70 17.27
N ASN A 23 -17.95 -0.42 17.46
CA ASN A 23 -19.28 0.17 17.57
C ASN A 23 -19.89 0.57 16.22
N GLY A 24 -19.22 0.27 15.10
CA GLY A 24 -19.65 0.61 13.76
C GLY A 24 -19.36 2.05 13.31
N ALA A 25 -18.80 2.90 14.16
CA ALA A 25 -18.43 4.27 13.78
C ALA A 25 -17.21 4.27 12.84
N GLY A 26 -17.11 5.28 11.98
CA GLY A 26 -15.94 5.50 11.13
C GLY A 26 -14.69 5.81 11.94
N SER A 27 -13.53 5.45 11.43
CA SER A 27 -12.25 5.68 12.09
C SER A 27 -11.34 6.66 11.33
N TYR A 28 -11.69 7.05 10.13
CA TYR A 28 -10.90 7.92 9.25
C TYR A 28 -10.56 9.27 9.89
N ASP A 29 -11.56 10.00 10.36
CA ASP A 29 -11.37 11.33 10.96
C ASP A 29 -10.46 11.32 12.20
N LEU A 30 -10.41 10.18 12.91
CA LEU A 30 -9.54 10.03 14.07
C LEU A 30 -8.08 9.82 13.69
N ILE A 31 -7.84 9.17 12.56
CA ILE A 31 -6.49 8.77 12.16
C ILE A 31 -5.80 9.80 11.26
N MET A 32 -6.54 10.47 10.38
CA MET A 32 -5.98 11.42 9.40
C MET A 32 -5.13 12.51 10.01
N PRO A 33 -5.54 13.21 11.10
CA PRO A 33 -4.70 14.22 11.72
C PRO A 33 -3.37 13.68 12.27
N LYS A 34 -3.34 12.40 12.62
CA LYS A 34 -2.11 11.74 13.10
C LYS A 34 -1.14 11.48 11.96
N PHE A 35 -1.67 11.14 10.76
CA PHE A 35 -0.87 10.94 9.56
C PHE A 35 -0.32 12.25 9.01
N GLU A 36 -1.15 13.30 8.98
CA GLU A 36 -0.72 14.64 8.62
C GLU A 36 0.44 15.08 9.52
N LYS A 37 0.29 14.96 10.83
CA LYS A 37 1.35 15.26 11.79
C LYS A 37 2.60 14.41 11.61
N ALA A 38 2.45 13.13 11.29
CA ALA A 38 3.59 12.24 11.02
C ALA A 38 4.33 12.63 9.74
N ALA A 39 3.63 13.00 8.68
CA ALA A 39 4.21 13.49 7.44
C ALA A 39 4.94 14.82 7.62
N GLU A 40 4.33 15.77 8.35
CA GLU A 40 4.92 17.06 8.71
C GLU A 40 6.21 16.87 9.51
N SER A 41 6.21 16.01 10.54
CA SER A 41 7.38 15.74 11.37
C SER A 41 8.57 15.19 10.59
N ARG A 42 8.34 14.69 9.36
CA ARG A 42 9.34 14.17 8.42
C ARG A 42 9.66 15.14 7.29
N ASN A 43 9.18 16.38 7.36
CA ASN A 43 9.33 17.36 6.28
C ASN A 43 8.85 16.82 4.92
N GLN A 44 7.75 16.07 4.92
CA GLN A 44 7.15 15.44 3.73
C GLN A 44 8.09 14.49 2.97
N THR A 45 9.08 13.88 3.66
CA THR A 45 10.04 12.93 3.08
C THR A 45 10.09 11.61 3.88
N ASN A 46 10.62 10.55 3.25
CA ASN A 46 10.82 9.25 3.89
C ASN A 46 9.55 8.61 4.47
N TYR A 47 8.43 8.76 3.80
CA TYR A 47 7.18 8.07 4.09
C TYR A 47 6.40 7.84 2.80
N TYR A 48 5.40 6.97 2.87
CA TYR A 48 4.31 6.90 1.90
C TYR A 48 2.99 6.78 2.67
N VAL A 49 2.01 7.60 2.31
CA VAL A 49 0.62 7.31 2.64
C VAL A 49 0.13 6.29 1.63
N ARG A 50 -0.35 5.14 2.12
CA ARG A 50 -0.81 4.05 1.26
C ARG A 50 -2.31 3.88 1.33
N GLY A 51 -2.92 3.72 0.16
CA GLY A 51 -4.28 3.27 -0.02
C GLY A 51 -4.32 1.93 -0.77
N THR A 52 -5.50 1.35 -0.83
CA THR A 52 -5.76 0.15 -1.63
C THR A 52 -7.09 0.35 -2.35
N PHE A 53 -7.11 0.23 -3.68
CA PHE A 53 -8.34 0.22 -4.43
C PHE A 53 -8.80 -1.22 -4.72
N THR A 54 -10.10 -1.38 -4.87
CA THR A 54 -10.78 -2.66 -5.00
C THR A 54 -11.83 -2.57 -6.09
N HIS A 55 -12.49 -3.68 -6.43
CA HIS A 55 -13.68 -3.66 -7.30
C HIS A 55 -14.75 -2.64 -6.86
N ASN A 56 -14.84 -2.38 -5.56
CA ASN A 56 -15.84 -1.48 -4.98
C ASN A 56 -15.47 0.01 -4.98
N ASN A 57 -14.23 0.38 -5.41
CA ASN A 57 -13.74 1.76 -5.52
C ASN A 57 -12.69 1.87 -6.63
N LEU A 58 -13.13 1.76 -7.84
CA LEU A 58 -12.25 1.86 -9.01
C LEU A 58 -11.83 3.30 -9.31
N ASP A 59 -12.50 4.29 -8.73
CA ASP A 59 -12.23 5.73 -8.81
C ASP A 59 -11.04 6.20 -7.95
N PHE A 60 -10.02 5.36 -7.84
CA PHE A 60 -8.87 5.57 -6.96
C PHE A 60 -8.07 6.84 -7.26
N SER A 61 -8.19 7.43 -8.45
CA SER A 61 -7.57 8.71 -8.75
C SER A 61 -8.09 9.82 -7.83
N GLU A 62 -9.38 9.79 -7.47
CA GLU A 62 -9.97 10.74 -6.52
C GLU A 62 -9.39 10.57 -5.11
N ASP A 63 -9.16 9.32 -4.69
CA ASP A 63 -8.50 9.00 -3.42
C ASP A 63 -7.08 9.59 -3.36
N VAL A 64 -6.31 9.41 -4.44
CA VAL A 64 -4.95 9.96 -4.55
C VAL A 64 -4.96 11.49 -4.50
N LEU A 65 -5.91 12.11 -5.20
CA LEU A 65 -6.03 13.56 -5.26
C LEU A 65 -6.51 14.15 -3.92
N ASP A 66 -7.42 13.49 -3.19
CA ASP A 66 -7.82 13.91 -1.83
C ASP A 66 -6.61 13.88 -0.87
N LEU A 67 -5.82 12.82 -0.91
CA LEU A 67 -4.59 12.74 -0.11
C LEU A 67 -3.60 13.85 -0.47
N ALA A 68 -3.43 14.14 -1.77
CA ALA A 68 -2.56 15.23 -2.21
C ALA A 68 -3.08 16.62 -1.77
N ASP A 69 -4.40 16.85 -1.81
CA ASP A 69 -5.04 18.09 -1.36
C ASP A 69 -4.95 18.27 0.15
N ARG A 70 -4.84 17.19 0.93
CA ARG A 70 -4.51 17.22 2.37
C ARG A 70 -3.03 17.52 2.65
N GLY A 71 -2.21 17.68 1.62
CA GLY A 71 -0.81 18.08 1.75
C GLY A 71 0.19 16.92 1.76
N PHE A 72 -0.24 15.67 1.58
CA PHE A 72 0.69 14.56 1.45
C PHE A 72 1.48 14.63 0.14
N LYS A 73 2.79 14.47 0.23
CA LYS A 73 3.70 14.53 -0.93
C LYS A 73 4.20 13.17 -1.41
N GLN A 74 3.96 12.12 -0.66
CA GLN A 74 4.40 10.75 -1.00
C GLN A 74 3.20 9.82 -0.87
N ILE A 75 2.61 9.41 -2.01
CA ILE A 75 1.35 8.68 -2.07
C ILE A 75 1.53 7.39 -2.86
N SER A 76 0.94 6.31 -2.35
CA SER A 76 0.94 4.99 -2.99
C SER A 76 -0.45 4.37 -2.81
N VAL A 77 -1.19 4.19 -3.89
CA VAL A 77 -2.49 3.50 -3.87
C VAL A 77 -2.40 2.28 -4.76
N GLU A 78 -2.49 1.10 -4.14
CA GLU A 78 -2.20 -0.19 -4.76
C GLU A 78 -3.50 -0.94 -5.10
N PRO A 79 -3.50 -1.77 -6.16
CA PRO A 79 -4.59 -2.70 -6.39
C PRO A 79 -4.67 -3.71 -5.24
N VAL A 80 -5.88 -4.11 -4.85
CA VAL A 80 -6.06 -5.19 -3.89
C VAL A 80 -5.58 -6.51 -4.50
N VAL A 81 -4.90 -7.31 -3.67
CA VAL A 81 -4.61 -8.71 -3.96
C VAL A 81 -5.53 -9.54 -3.08
N ALA A 82 -6.48 -10.23 -3.67
CA ALA A 82 -7.50 -11.01 -2.99
C ALA A 82 -7.82 -12.26 -3.80
N ASP A 83 -8.46 -13.24 -3.15
CA ASP A 83 -9.02 -14.40 -3.82
C ASP A 83 -10.19 -13.96 -4.72
N ASP A 84 -10.33 -14.55 -5.90
CA ASP A 84 -11.36 -14.19 -6.89
C ASP A 84 -12.80 -14.40 -6.37
N THR A 85 -12.96 -15.14 -5.27
CA THR A 85 -14.27 -15.37 -4.61
C THR A 85 -14.70 -14.20 -3.72
N GLU A 86 -13.76 -13.28 -3.40
CA GLU A 86 -14.08 -12.11 -2.58
C GLU A 86 -14.84 -11.04 -3.39
N ASP A 87 -15.83 -10.41 -2.78
CA ASP A 87 -16.69 -9.42 -3.43
C ASP A 87 -15.95 -8.12 -3.81
N TYR A 88 -14.83 -7.86 -3.17
CA TYR A 88 -13.97 -6.70 -3.41
C TYR A 88 -12.77 -7.01 -4.33
N ALA A 89 -12.60 -8.27 -4.77
CA ALA A 89 -11.52 -8.64 -5.68
C ALA A 89 -11.65 -7.94 -7.03
N LEU A 90 -10.53 -7.49 -7.59
CA LEU A 90 -10.49 -6.91 -8.93
C LEU A 90 -10.75 -7.97 -9.98
N ARG A 91 -11.47 -7.59 -11.04
CA ARG A 91 -11.92 -8.46 -12.11
C ARG A 91 -11.42 -7.96 -13.47
N PRO A 92 -11.33 -8.83 -14.48
CA PRO A 92 -10.93 -8.41 -15.82
C PRO A 92 -11.78 -7.27 -16.41
N GLU A 93 -13.08 -7.21 -16.08
CA GLU A 93 -14.00 -6.15 -16.51
C GLU A 93 -13.70 -4.78 -15.89
N ASP A 94 -12.94 -4.72 -14.79
CA ASP A 94 -12.55 -3.47 -14.14
C ASP A 94 -11.38 -2.77 -14.86
N LEU A 95 -10.60 -3.51 -15.64
CA LEU A 95 -9.38 -3.01 -16.27
C LEU A 95 -9.58 -1.75 -17.13
N PRO A 96 -10.62 -1.63 -17.96
CA PRO A 96 -10.83 -0.41 -18.74
C PRO A 96 -10.96 0.82 -17.86
N GLN A 97 -11.74 0.75 -16.76
CA GLN A 97 -11.90 1.85 -15.84
C GLN A 97 -10.60 2.15 -15.09
N ILE A 98 -9.87 1.12 -14.66
CA ILE A 98 -8.56 1.29 -14.00
C ILE A 98 -7.60 2.07 -14.91
N TYR A 99 -7.53 1.75 -16.21
CA TYR A 99 -6.68 2.49 -17.14
C TYR A 99 -7.11 3.96 -17.28
N GLU A 100 -8.42 4.21 -17.37
CA GLU A 100 -8.94 5.58 -17.41
C GLU A 100 -8.56 6.37 -16.14
N GLU A 101 -8.61 5.74 -14.98
CA GLU A 101 -8.23 6.39 -13.73
C GLU A 101 -6.72 6.72 -13.67
N TYR A 102 -5.85 5.83 -14.17
CA TYR A 102 -4.43 6.16 -14.32
C TYR A 102 -4.23 7.34 -15.29
N ASP A 103 -4.91 7.35 -16.44
CA ASP A 103 -4.78 8.45 -17.40
C ASP A 103 -5.25 9.79 -16.80
N LYS A 104 -6.39 9.82 -16.10
CA LYS A 104 -6.89 11.00 -15.38
C LYS A 104 -5.87 11.50 -14.36
N LEU A 105 -5.33 10.58 -13.55
CA LEU A 105 -4.35 10.91 -12.55
C LEU A 105 -3.08 11.49 -13.16
N ALA A 106 -2.57 10.92 -14.26
CA ALA A 106 -1.39 11.42 -14.94
C ALA A 106 -1.58 12.86 -15.45
N VAL A 107 -2.74 13.14 -16.07
CA VAL A 107 -3.07 14.49 -16.57
C VAL A 107 -3.13 15.50 -15.41
N GLU A 108 -3.80 15.16 -14.33
CA GLU A 108 -3.94 16.05 -13.17
C GLU A 108 -2.58 16.26 -12.46
N MET A 109 -1.74 15.25 -12.37
CA MET A 109 -0.39 15.36 -11.81
C MET A 109 0.48 16.33 -12.62
N ILE A 110 0.46 16.23 -13.96
CA ILE A 110 1.19 17.15 -14.83
C ILE A 110 0.72 18.61 -14.63
N LYS A 111 -0.59 18.82 -14.51
CA LYS A 111 -1.18 20.12 -14.23
C LYS A 111 -0.72 20.67 -12.88
N ARG A 112 -0.84 19.86 -11.81
CA ARG A 112 -0.42 20.24 -10.44
C ARG A 112 1.08 20.53 -10.35
N GLU A 113 1.91 19.79 -11.07
CA GLU A 113 3.35 20.05 -11.14
C GLU A 113 3.64 21.43 -11.73
N LYS A 114 2.99 21.80 -12.83
CA LYS A 114 3.11 23.14 -13.43
C LYS A 114 2.63 24.29 -12.51
N GLU A 115 1.70 23.99 -11.62
CA GLU A 115 1.16 24.93 -10.63
C GLU A 115 1.99 24.99 -9.33
N GLY A 116 3.08 24.22 -9.23
CA GLY A 116 3.91 24.13 -8.01
C GLY A 116 3.24 23.35 -6.86
N ARG A 117 2.20 22.57 -7.15
CA ARG A 117 1.46 21.73 -6.21
C ARG A 117 1.74 20.24 -6.41
N GLY A 118 2.86 19.89 -7.04
CA GLY A 118 3.25 18.52 -7.34
C GLY A 118 3.36 17.61 -6.10
N PHE A 119 3.17 16.31 -6.34
CA PHE A 119 3.36 15.23 -5.38
C PHE A 119 3.89 13.99 -6.10
N ASN A 120 4.45 13.04 -5.36
CA ASN A 120 4.92 11.78 -5.89
C ASN A 120 3.85 10.71 -5.76
N PHE A 121 3.51 10.06 -6.87
CA PHE A 121 2.71 8.86 -6.89
C PHE A 121 3.59 7.66 -7.20
N PHE A 122 3.61 6.66 -6.32
CA PHE A 122 4.59 5.57 -6.34
C PHE A 122 4.62 4.81 -7.68
N HIS A 123 3.48 4.56 -8.31
CA HIS A 123 3.40 3.83 -9.57
C HIS A 123 4.02 4.59 -10.75
N TYR A 124 4.16 5.91 -10.66
CA TYR A 124 4.81 6.73 -11.70
C TYR A 124 6.29 7.02 -11.44
N MET A 125 6.82 6.53 -10.33
CA MET A 125 8.24 6.62 -10.02
C MET A 125 9.03 5.54 -10.77
N ILE A 126 8.96 5.59 -12.10
CA ILE A 126 9.59 4.64 -13.01
C ILE A 126 10.85 5.29 -13.60
N ASP A 127 11.99 4.60 -13.48
CA ASP A 127 13.21 4.98 -14.20
C ASP A 127 13.12 4.48 -15.65
N LEU A 128 12.79 5.38 -16.56
CA LEU A 128 12.68 5.08 -17.98
C LEU A 128 14.05 4.98 -18.68
N GLU A 129 15.12 5.53 -18.09
CA GLU A 129 16.47 5.52 -18.66
C GLU A 129 17.27 4.28 -18.21
N GLY A 130 17.13 3.89 -16.95
CA GLY A 130 17.84 2.75 -16.35
C GLY A 130 17.28 1.37 -16.71
N GLY A 131 16.11 1.31 -17.34
CA GLY A 131 15.44 0.05 -17.68
C GLY A 131 14.87 -0.68 -16.44
N PRO A 132 14.35 -1.91 -16.63
CA PRO A 132 13.72 -2.65 -15.55
C PRO A 132 14.75 -3.09 -14.50
N CYS A 133 14.37 -2.96 -13.22
CA CYS A 133 15.22 -3.34 -12.11
C CYS A 133 15.58 -4.83 -12.13
N VAL A 134 16.84 -5.14 -12.46
CA VAL A 134 17.34 -6.52 -12.54
C VAL A 134 17.28 -7.20 -11.16
N TYR A 135 17.55 -6.45 -10.09
CA TYR A 135 17.50 -6.96 -8.72
C TYR A 135 16.11 -7.52 -8.35
N LYS A 136 15.05 -6.77 -8.66
CA LYS A 136 13.66 -7.24 -8.42
C LYS A 136 13.30 -8.48 -9.24
N ARG A 137 13.89 -8.64 -10.42
CA ARG A 137 13.68 -9.86 -11.25
C ARG A 137 14.37 -11.09 -10.67
N LEU A 138 15.50 -10.90 -9.99
CA LEU A 138 16.28 -12.02 -9.42
C LEU A 138 15.83 -12.40 -8.01
N SER A 139 15.47 -11.41 -7.17
CA SER A 139 15.15 -11.61 -5.76
C SER A 139 13.66 -11.42 -5.41
N GLY A 140 12.83 -11.03 -6.40
CA GLY A 140 11.43 -10.74 -6.16
C GLY A 140 11.22 -9.55 -5.20
N CYS A 141 10.21 -9.66 -4.32
CA CYS A 141 9.89 -8.61 -3.35
C CYS A 141 10.72 -8.67 -2.06
N GLY A 142 11.59 -9.68 -1.90
CA GLY A 142 12.39 -9.89 -0.71
C GLY A 142 11.64 -10.49 0.49
N CYS A 143 10.40 -10.97 0.29
CA CYS A 143 9.63 -11.58 1.37
C CYS A 143 10.36 -12.82 1.91
N GLY A 144 10.36 -12.97 3.24
CA GLY A 144 11.07 -14.06 3.92
C GLY A 144 12.60 -13.92 3.98
N THR A 145 13.19 -12.99 3.21
CA THR A 145 14.64 -12.78 3.17
C THR A 145 15.07 -11.39 3.63
N GLU A 146 14.38 -10.34 3.17
CA GLU A 146 14.68 -8.94 3.51
C GLU A 146 13.76 -8.39 4.60
N TYR A 147 12.58 -9.00 4.78
CA TYR A 147 11.64 -8.68 5.84
C TYR A 147 10.81 -9.91 6.22
N LEU A 148 10.19 -9.84 7.39
CA LEU A 148 9.30 -10.84 7.94
C LEU A 148 8.06 -10.18 8.52
N ALA A 149 6.93 -10.90 8.52
CA ALA A 149 5.79 -10.55 9.35
C ALA A 149 5.93 -11.26 10.71
N VAL A 150 5.65 -10.52 11.79
CA VAL A 150 5.67 -11.05 13.17
C VAL A 150 4.28 -10.92 13.76
N THR A 151 3.71 -12.03 14.20
CA THR A 151 2.40 -12.05 14.87
C THR A 151 2.49 -11.55 16.30
N PRO A 152 1.36 -11.20 16.96
CA PRO A 152 1.34 -10.87 18.38
C PRO A 152 1.81 -12.02 19.28
N TRP A 153 1.80 -13.24 18.80
CA TRP A 153 2.29 -14.45 19.54
C TRP A 153 3.77 -14.73 19.27
N GLY A 154 4.39 -13.93 18.41
CA GLY A 154 5.79 -14.01 18.09
C GLY A 154 6.15 -14.88 16.90
N ASP A 155 5.18 -15.47 16.18
CA ASP A 155 5.47 -16.32 15.03
C ASP A 155 5.95 -15.50 13.85
N PHE A 156 6.93 -16.02 13.12
CA PHE A 156 7.50 -15.45 11.91
C PHE A 156 6.83 -16.03 10.68
N TYR A 157 6.39 -15.15 9.77
CA TYR A 157 5.92 -15.51 8.45
C TYR A 157 6.74 -14.76 7.38
N PRO A 158 6.85 -15.30 6.14
CA PRO A 158 7.57 -14.61 5.07
C PRO A 158 7.05 -13.20 4.81
N CYS A 159 5.72 -13.03 4.86
CA CYS A 159 5.01 -11.78 4.60
C CYS A 159 3.66 -11.80 5.33
N HIS A 160 3.05 -10.63 5.47
CA HIS A 160 1.75 -10.49 6.12
C HIS A 160 0.61 -11.27 5.42
N GLN A 161 0.74 -11.53 4.12
CA GLN A 161 -0.26 -12.29 3.34
C GLN A 161 -0.30 -13.77 3.73
N PHE A 162 0.76 -14.31 4.31
CA PHE A 162 0.83 -15.70 4.76
C PHE A 162 0.43 -15.90 6.22
N VAL A 163 0.14 -14.81 6.95
CA VAL A 163 -0.23 -14.91 8.37
C VAL A 163 -1.52 -15.70 8.54
N GLY A 164 -1.45 -16.74 9.37
CA GLY A 164 -2.56 -17.67 9.62
C GLY A 164 -2.48 -18.99 8.84
N GLN A 165 -1.56 -19.12 7.91
CA GLN A 165 -1.30 -20.36 7.17
C GLN A 165 -0.11 -21.08 7.84
N GLU A 166 -0.39 -22.13 8.63
CA GLU A 166 0.61 -22.78 9.50
C GLU A 166 1.84 -23.30 8.75
N GLU A 167 1.66 -23.74 7.49
CA GLU A 167 2.73 -24.24 6.63
C GLU A 167 3.81 -23.20 6.31
N TYR A 168 3.50 -21.90 6.45
CA TYR A 168 4.44 -20.81 6.19
C TYR A 168 5.11 -20.25 7.45
N ILE A 169 4.92 -20.88 8.62
CA ILE A 169 5.60 -20.48 9.84
C ILE A 169 7.10 -20.78 9.71
N MET A 170 7.92 -19.74 9.76
CA MET A 170 9.37 -19.81 9.63
C MET A 170 10.09 -19.97 10.98
N GLY A 171 9.38 -19.78 12.08
CA GLY A 171 9.93 -19.83 13.44
C GLY A 171 9.21 -18.86 14.37
N ASN A 172 9.83 -18.53 15.49
CA ASN A 172 9.25 -17.69 16.53
C ASN A 172 10.32 -16.81 17.19
N VAL A 173 9.94 -15.65 17.74
CA VAL A 173 10.86 -14.69 18.39
C VAL A 173 11.67 -15.31 19.54
N PHE A 174 11.16 -16.34 20.19
CA PHE A 174 11.84 -17.01 21.33
C PHE A 174 12.78 -18.12 20.87
N GLU A 175 12.55 -18.70 19.69
CA GLU A 175 13.25 -19.89 19.20
C GLU A 175 14.12 -19.60 17.96
N GLY A 176 13.93 -18.43 17.36
CA GLY A 176 14.59 -18.03 16.12
C GLY A 176 13.93 -18.62 14.87
N ILE A 177 14.59 -18.45 13.72
CA ILE A 177 14.13 -18.95 12.42
C ILE A 177 14.57 -20.41 12.29
N LYS A 178 13.61 -21.32 12.10
CA LYS A 178 13.85 -22.77 11.98
C LYS A 178 13.75 -23.29 10.55
N ALA A 179 12.98 -22.67 9.69
CA ALA A 179 12.78 -23.09 8.31
C ALA A 179 13.89 -22.55 7.41
N ASP A 180 14.33 -23.38 6.47
CA ASP A 180 15.21 -22.92 5.38
C ASP A 180 14.45 -21.89 4.54
N ARG A 181 14.99 -20.68 4.48
CA ARG A 181 14.40 -19.53 3.76
C ARG A 181 14.12 -19.83 2.28
N LYS A 182 14.79 -20.81 1.69
CA LYS A 182 14.64 -21.20 0.27
C LYS A 182 13.48 -22.15 0.00
N SER A 183 12.91 -22.75 1.04
CA SER A 183 11.86 -23.77 0.89
C SER A 183 10.45 -23.22 1.11
N VAL A 184 10.29 -21.95 1.44
CA VAL A 184 9.02 -21.35 1.87
C VAL A 184 8.43 -20.37 0.84
N VAL A 185 9.19 -20.01 -0.21
CA VAL A 185 8.74 -19.09 -1.29
C VAL A 185 9.10 -19.67 -2.65
#